data_416fcd7a5f742a6333b376c5852306af
#
_entry.id   416fcd7a5f742a6333b376c5852306af
#
_cell.length_a   1.000
_cell.length_b   1.000
_cell.length_c   1.000
_cell.angle_alpha   90.00
_cell.angle_beta   90.00
_cell.angle_gamma   90.00
#
_symmetry.space_group_name_H-M   'P 1'
#
loop_
_entity.id
_entity.type
_entity.pdbx_description
1 polymer ?
#
loop_
_entity_poly.entity_id
_entity_poly.type
_entity_poly.pdbx_seq_one_letter_code
_entity_poly.pdbx_strand_id
1 'polypeptide(L)'
;EHFAPFDACLSPVLSPQEATEHPANVARGVHVAVSGVLQPAPAPRFDRTPPTLPTAPVEPGEGGEDRLRAWGVDPAHFAPDIGR
;
A
#
# COMPACT_ATOMS: atom_id res chain seq x y z
N GLU A 1 -10.76 -27.03 -0.12
CA GLU A 1 -12.24 -27.07 0.02
C GLU A 1 -12.73 -28.14 1.02
N HIS A 2 -12.06 -29.32 1.08
CA HIS A 2 -12.52 -30.43 1.96
C HIS A 2 -12.51 -30.08 3.45
N PHE A 3 -11.58 -29.26 3.90
CA PHE A 3 -11.41 -28.87 5.32
C PHE A 3 -12.11 -27.56 5.69
N ALA A 4 -12.71 -26.85 4.73
CA ALA A 4 -13.36 -25.57 4.98
C ALA A 4 -14.47 -25.59 6.07
N PRO A 5 -15.26 -26.68 6.23
CA PRO A 5 -16.27 -26.76 7.28
C PRO A 5 -15.72 -27.18 8.65
N PHE A 6 -14.41 -27.45 8.75
CA PHE A 6 -13.80 -27.92 10.00
C PHE A 6 -12.89 -26.85 10.58
N ASP A 7 -12.91 -26.68 11.90
CA ASP A 7 -11.95 -25.85 12.62
C ASP A 7 -10.60 -26.61 12.75
N ALA A 8 -9.92 -26.75 11.62
CA ALA A 8 -8.71 -27.55 11.49
C ALA A 8 -7.42 -26.70 11.55
N CYS A 9 -7.51 -25.42 11.86
CA CYS A 9 -6.39 -24.47 11.87
C CYS A 9 -5.57 -24.50 10.57
N LEU A 10 -6.24 -24.74 9.44
CA LEU A 10 -5.62 -24.78 8.11
C LEU A 10 -6.02 -23.55 7.32
N SER A 11 -5.04 -22.93 6.69
CA SER A 11 -5.25 -21.80 5.78
C SER A 11 -4.54 -22.06 4.44
N PRO A 12 -5.12 -21.63 3.33
CA PRO A 12 -4.45 -21.74 2.05
C PRO A 12 -3.24 -20.80 2.01
N VAL A 13 -2.17 -21.24 1.38
CA VAL A 13 -1.06 -20.37 0.98
C VAL A 13 -1.43 -19.74 -0.35
N LEU A 14 -1.65 -18.44 -0.34
CA LEU A 14 -2.09 -17.67 -1.49
C LEU A 14 -0.94 -16.90 -2.12
N SER A 15 -0.92 -16.82 -3.45
CA SER A 15 -0.11 -15.82 -4.14
C SER A 15 -0.61 -14.40 -3.81
N PRO A 16 0.19 -13.35 -4.03
CA PRO A 16 -0.26 -11.97 -3.84
C PRO A 16 -1.54 -11.64 -4.62
N GLN A 17 -1.66 -12.14 -5.83
CA GLN A 17 -2.85 -11.94 -6.67
C GLN A 17 -4.09 -12.59 -6.04
N GLU A 18 -4.01 -13.87 -5.67
CA GLU A 18 -5.11 -14.60 -5.05
C GLU A 18 -5.52 -13.97 -3.70
N ALA A 19 -4.57 -13.41 -2.96
CA ALA A 19 -4.84 -12.75 -1.69
C ALA A 19 -5.75 -11.52 -1.85
N THR A 20 -5.66 -10.80 -2.98
CA THR A 20 -6.52 -9.63 -3.23
C THR A 20 -7.97 -10.01 -3.47
N GLU A 21 -8.23 -11.21 -3.96
CA GLU A 21 -9.55 -11.74 -4.33
C GLU A 21 -10.14 -12.64 -3.23
N HIS A 22 -9.35 -13.01 -2.24
CA HIS A 22 -9.80 -13.90 -1.17
C HIS A 22 -10.95 -13.28 -0.38
N PRO A 23 -12.10 -14.00 -0.19
CA PRO A 23 -13.32 -13.44 0.41
C PRO A 23 -13.10 -12.75 1.75
N ALA A 24 -12.28 -13.31 2.63
CA ALA A 24 -11.98 -12.72 3.93
C ALA A 24 -11.21 -11.40 3.82
N ASN A 25 -10.29 -11.29 2.86
CA ASN A 25 -9.52 -10.08 2.61
C ASN A 25 -10.39 -8.99 1.98
N VAL A 26 -11.27 -9.37 1.04
CA VAL A 26 -12.25 -8.47 0.43
C VAL A 26 -13.22 -7.95 1.50
N ALA A 27 -13.82 -8.82 2.29
CA ALA A 27 -14.75 -8.45 3.34
C ALA A 27 -14.13 -7.50 4.39
N ARG A 28 -12.84 -7.66 4.66
CA ARG A 28 -12.09 -6.80 5.59
C ARG A 28 -11.50 -5.55 4.94
N GLY A 29 -11.62 -5.38 3.63
CA GLY A 29 -11.01 -4.27 2.90
C GLY A 29 -9.49 -4.21 3.12
N VAL A 30 -8.80 -5.35 3.02
CA VAL A 30 -7.34 -5.44 3.20
C VAL A 30 -6.61 -4.72 2.06
N HIS A 31 -7.22 -4.68 0.89
CA HIS A 31 -6.71 -3.96 -0.28
C HIS A 31 -7.73 -2.92 -0.73
N VAL A 32 -7.24 -1.80 -1.22
CA VAL A 32 -8.05 -0.69 -1.75
C VAL A 32 -7.49 -0.21 -3.08
N ALA A 33 -8.38 0.20 -3.97
CA ALA A 33 -7.98 0.81 -5.24
C ALA A 33 -7.97 2.33 -5.09
N VAL A 34 -6.83 2.96 -5.40
CA VAL A 34 -6.68 4.41 -5.44
C VAL A 34 -6.18 4.79 -6.83
N SER A 35 -6.96 5.57 -7.55
CA SER A 35 -6.68 5.94 -8.95
C SER A 35 -6.40 4.73 -9.86
N GLY A 36 -7.17 3.64 -9.67
CA GLY A 36 -7.02 2.42 -10.47
C GLY A 36 -5.88 1.49 -10.04
N VAL A 37 -5.06 1.89 -9.07
CA VAL A 37 -3.97 1.03 -8.53
C VAL A 37 -4.45 0.35 -7.26
N LEU A 38 -4.46 -0.99 -7.28
CA LEU A 38 -4.77 -1.78 -6.10
C LEU A 38 -3.55 -1.83 -5.18
N GLN A 39 -3.74 -1.46 -3.92
CA GLN A 39 -2.68 -1.42 -2.92
C GLN A 39 -3.18 -1.84 -1.55
N PRO A 40 -2.30 -2.24 -0.62
CA PRO A 40 -2.71 -2.56 0.74
C PRO A 40 -3.36 -1.36 1.41
N ALA A 41 -4.46 -1.60 2.12
CA ALA A 41 -5.04 -0.60 2.99
C ALA A 41 -4.11 -0.34 4.20
N PRO A 42 -4.13 0.87 4.78
CA PRO A 42 -3.33 1.16 5.97
C PRO A 42 -3.61 0.19 7.12
N ALA A 43 -2.53 -0.23 7.78
CA ALA A 43 -2.56 -1.07 8.97
C ALA A 43 -1.46 -0.63 9.95
N PRO A 44 -1.67 -0.80 11.27
CA PRO A 44 -2.90 -1.26 11.94
C PRO A 44 -4.05 -0.27 11.82
N ARG A 45 -5.27 -0.73 12.11
CA ARG A 45 -6.47 0.12 12.10
C ARG A 45 -6.76 0.59 13.51
N PHE A 46 -6.79 1.91 13.69
CA PHE A 46 -7.13 2.55 14.94
C PHE A 46 -8.54 3.11 14.87
N ASP A 47 -9.31 2.98 15.95
CA ASP A 47 -10.69 3.46 16.03
C ASP A 47 -10.77 4.99 16.21
N ARG A 48 -9.86 5.58 17.00
CA ARG A 48 -9.86 7.03 17.29
C ARG A 48 -9.09 7.85 16.27
N THR A 49 -8.08 7.27 15.65
CA THR A 49 -7.22 7.93 14.65
C THR A 49 -7.06 7.02 13.44
N PRO A 50 -8.14 6.80 12.66
CA PRO A 50 -8.08 5.89 11.53
C PRO A 50 -7.05 6.38 10.50
N PRO A 51 -6.14 5.52 10.05
CA PRO A 51 -5.19 5.90 9.01
C PRO A 51 -5.91 6.04 7.68
N THR A 52 -5.45 6.96 6.86
CA THR A 52 -5.97 7.21 5.52
C THR A 52 -4.90 7.02 4.47
N LEU A 53 -5.32 6.71 3.24
CA LEU A 53 -4.46 6.76 2.06
C LEU A 53 -4.58 8.15 1.45
N PRO A 54 -3.60 9.04 1.68
CA PRO A 54 -3.73 10.45 1.28
C PRO A 54 -3.58 10.65 -0.22
N THR A 55 -2.81 9.81 -0.89
CA THR A 55 -2.46 9.98 -2.31
C THR A 55 -2.37 8.64 -3.04
N ALA A 56 -2.63 8.68 -4.34
CA ALA A 56 -2.28 7.58 -5.25
C ALA A 56 -0.76 7.47 -5.43
N PRO A 57 -0.26 6.30 -5.86
CA PRO A 57 1.09 6.20 -6.38
C PRO A 57 1.29 7.19 -7.54
N VAL A 58 2.45 7.82 -7.58
CA VAL A 58 2.87 8.73 -8.65
C VAL A 58 4.03 8.12 -9.43
N GLU A 59 4.30 8.64 -10.61
CA GLU A 59 5.47 8.22 -11.38
C GLU A 59 6.78 8.53 -10.63
N PRO A 60 7.83 7.72 -10.83
CA PRO A 60 9.12 7.98 -10.20
C PRO A 60 9.65 9.39 -10.49
N GLY A 61 9.94 10.14 -9.43
CA GLY A 61 10.42 11.52 -9.52
C GLY A 61 9.34 12.59 -9.62
N GLU A 62 8.09 12.24 -9.85
CA GLU A 62 6.99 13.20 -9.95
C GLU A 62 6.74 13.93 -8.62
N GLY A 63 6.83 15.27 -8.67
CA GLY A 63 6.64 16.14 -7.51
C GLY A 63 7.70 15.99 -6.41
N GLY A 64 8.80 15.29 -6.66
CA GLY A 64 9.83 15.02 -5.65
C GLY A 64 10.45 16.26 -5.08
N GLU A 65 10.84 17.22 -5.93
CA GLU A 65 11.45 18.49 -5.49
C GLU A 65 10.50 19.32 -4.62
N ASP A 66 9.24 19.44 -5.02
CA ASP A 66 8.26 20.23 -4.24
C ASP A 66 8.00 19.62 -2.89
N ARG A 67 7.99 18.29 -2.80
CA ARG A 67 7.87 17.57 -1.52
C ARG A 67 9.08 17.79 -0.63
N LEU A 68 10.28 17.75 -1.17
CA LEU A 68 11.52 18.07 -0.43
C LEU A 68 11.47 19.49 0.12
N ARG A 69 11.13 20.48 -0.72
CA ARG A 69 10.97 21.88 -0.29
C ARG A 69 9.92 22.03 0.80
N ALA A 70 8.78 21.33 0.69
CA ALA A 70 7.71 21.35 1.71
C ALA A 70 8.20 20.81 3.06
N TRP A 71 9.19 19.92 3.07
CA TRP A 71 9.83 19.41 4.28
C TRP A 71 11.03 20.27 4.75
N GLY A 72 11.29 21.40 4.07
CA GLY A 72 12.42 22.27 4.39
C GLY A 72 13.79 21.75 3.91
N VAL A 73 13.76 20.80 2.98
CA VAL A 73 14.98 20.20 2.41
C VAL A 73 15.28 20.83 1.05
N ASP A 74 16.52 21.27 0.85
CA ASP A 74 16.96 21.78 -0.47
C ASP A 74 17.16 20.61 -1.43
N PRO A 75 16.41 20.53 -2.55
CA PRO A 75 16.56 19.48 -3.54
C PRO A 75 17.98 19.40 -4.16
N ALA A 76 18.72 20.49 -4.17
CA ALA A 76 20.08 20.53 -4.70
C ALA A 76 21.04 19.56 -3.98
N HIS A 77 20.76 19.22 -2.71
CA HIS A 77 21.53 18.22 -1.99
C HIS A 77 21.42 16.80 -2.55
N PHE A 78 20.36 16.54 -3.34
CA PHE A 78 20.09 15.23 -3.93
C PHE A 78 20.26 15.23 -5.45
N ALA A 79 20.72 16.32 -6.03
CA ALA A 79 21.08 16.32 -7.45
C ALA A 79 22.14 15.24 -7.66
N PRO A 80 21.89 14.25 -8.57
CA PRO A 80 22.89 13.24 -8.83
C PRO A 80 24.14 13.99 -9.36
N ASP A 81 25.27 13.70 -8.72
CA ASP A 81 26.58 14.06 -9.30
C ASP A 81 26.74 13.20 -10.57
N ILE A 82 26.11 13.68 -11.66
CA ILE A 82 26.30 13.10 -12.98
C ILE A 82 27.73 13.46 -13.36
N GLY A 83 28.66 12.62 -12.87
CA GLY A 83 30.08 12.75 -13.15
C GLY A 83 30.27 12.95 -14.64
N ARG A 84 30.92 14.04 -14.97
CA ARG A 84 31.43 14.37 -16.30
C ARG A 84 32.49 13.36 -16.71
#